data_63bdc78b68c1c869dc13541668bf8b23
#
_entry.id   63bdc78b68c1c869dc13541668bf8b23
#
_cell.length_a   1.000
_cell.length_b   1.000
_cell.length_c   1.000
_cell.angle_alpha   90.00
_cell.angle_beta   90.00
_cell.angle_gamma   90.00
#
_symmetry.space_group_name_H-M   'P 1'
#
loop_
_entity.id
_entity.type
_entity.pdbx_description
1 polymer ?
#
loop_
_entity_poly.entity_id
_entity_poly.type
_entity_poly.pdbx_seq_one_letter_code
_entity_poly.pdbx_strand_id
1 'polypeptide(L)'
;RVEFDDRQRQFVVTTSNKVFHARHVSIGIGKKIKLPDCVTAQSDRCFHASEMMLRNPDLTGKRVAIVGGGQSGADLFLNIFKGEWGQPEQLDWISRRNNYNALDEAAFANEYFTPDYVESFYSLDSAAKRHMLAEQKMTSDGITSESLLAIYRAMYHRFDVLREKLWVRLLPSRSLTAVKHTLDNAYQLETRHHLDHGEEAFKADVVIFATGYQSATPEFLEPLAHRLL
;
A
#
# COMPACT_ATOMS: atom_id res chain seq x y z
N ARG A 1 -2.43 2.15 27.54
CA ARG A 1 -1.50 1.14 28.02
C ARG A 1 -2.25 -0.14 28.36
N VAL A 2 -1.68 -1.28 28.04
CA VAL A 2 -2.21 -2.60 28.40
C VAL A 2 -1.12 -3.35 29.16
N GLU A 3 -1.46 -3.88 30.32
CA GLU A 3 -0.57 -4.64 31.21
C GLU A 3 -1.27 -5.92 31.66
N PHE A 4 -0.51 -6.90 32.14
CA PHE A 4 -1.06 -8.09 32.76
C PHE A 4 -0.72 -8.12 34.25
N ASP A 5 -1.75 -8.17 35.08
CA ASP A 5 -1.59 -8.37 36.54
C ASP A 5 -1.50 -9.88 36.84
N ASP A 6 -0.28 -10.34 37.15
CA ASP A 6 -0.02 -11.75 37.42
C ASP A 6 -0.69 -12.22 38.72
N ARG A 7 -0.94 -11.34 39.68
CA ARG A 7 -1.59 -11.70 40.95
C ARG A 7 -3.07 -11.96 40.76
N GLN A 8 -3.74 -11.09 40.00
CA GLN A 8 -5.17 -11.20 39.74
C GLN A 8 -5.46 -11.99 38.44
N ARG A 9 -4.43 -12.36 37.68
CA ARG A 9 -4.51 -13.07 36.39
C ARG A 9 -5.47 -12.41 35.40
N GLN A 10 -5.35 -11.10 35.27
CA GLN A 10 -6.19 -10.30 34.37
C GLN A 10 -5.39 -9.19 33.69
N PHE A 11 -5.90 -8.73 32.56
CA PHE A 11 -5.38 -7.54 31.89
C PHE A 11 -5.90 -6.27 32.55
N VAL A 12 -5.04 -5.28 32.67
CA VAL A 12 -5.37 -3.92 33.09
C VAL A 12 -5.19 -3.01 31.87
N VAL A 13 -6.30 -2.45 31.39
CA VAL A 13 -6.33 -1.55 30.22
C VAL A 13 -6.56 -0.12 30.72
N THR A 14 -5.53 0.70 30.64
CA THR A 14 -5.59 2.11 31.02
C THR A 14 -5.82 2.98 29.79
N THR A 15 -6.91 3.72 29.76
CA THR A 15 -7.24 4.72 28.75
C THR A 15 -7.03 6.13 29.32
N SER A 16 -7.31 7.17 28.54
CA SER A 16 -7.20 8.57 28.99
C SER A 16 -8.11 8.91 30.17
N ASN A 17 -9.23 8.19 30.34
CA ASN A 17 -10.28 8.55 31.31
C ASN A 17 -10.76 7.38 32.16
N LYS A 18 -10.37 6.15 31.89
CA LYS A 18 -10.83 4.96 32.62
C LYS A 18 -9.78 3.85 32.64
N VAL A 19 -9.88 3.00 33.67
CA VAL A 19 -9.15 1.74 33.78
C VAL A 19 -10.16 0.59 33.70
N PHE A 20 -9.84 -0.40 32.88
CA PHE A 20 -10.65 -1.61 32.73
C PHE A 20 -9.84 -2.82 33.16
N HIS A 21 -10.52 -3.77 33.81
CA HIS A 21 -9.99 -5.06 34.17
C HIS A 21 -10.68 -6.13 33.35
N ALA A 22 -9.91 -6.98 32.65
CA ALA A 22 -10.46 -7.97 31.74
C ALA A 22 -9.65 -9.28 31.76
N ARG A 23 -10.33 -10.41 31.65
CA ARG A 23 -9.66 -11.70 31.51
C ARG A 23 -9.07 -11.92 30.12
N HIS A 24 -9.67 -11.29 29.12
CA HIS A 24 -9.25 -11.36 27.73
C HIS A 24 -9.31 -9.96 27.11
N VAL A 25 -8.35 -9.66 26.22
CA VAL A 25 -8.32 -8.41 25.43
C VAL A 25 -8.18 -8.79 23.97
N SER A 26 -9.09 -8.32 23.13
CA SER A 26 -8.99 -8.42 21.68
C SER A 26 -8.53 -7.10 21.09
N ILE A 27 -7.50 -7.14 20.25
CA ILE A 27 -6.86 -5.94 19.68
C ILE A 27 -7.15 -5.90 18.19
N GLY A 28 -8.09 -5.05 17.78
CA GLY A 28 -8.56 -4.90 16.40
C GLY A 28 -8.26 -3.50 15.85
N ILE A 29 -7.01 -3.06 15.90
CA ILE A 29 -6.59 -1.70 15.51
C ILE A 29 -6.05 -1.59 14.07
N GLY A 30 -6.09 -2.68 13.30
CA GLY A 30 -5.54 -2.75 11.95
C GLY A 30 -4.01 -2.76 11.92
N LYS A 31 -3.46 -2.40 10.77
CA LYS A 31 -2.02 -2.36 10.50
C LYS A 31 -1.54 -0.92 10.37
N LYS A 32 -0.25 -0.70 10.63
CA LYS A 32 0.40 0.60 10.40
C LYS A 32 0.61 0.82 8.89
N ILE A 33 0.34 2.03 8.41
CA ILE A 33 0.68 2.39 7.03
C ILE A 33 2.18 2.24 6.80
N LYS A 34 2.55 1.79 5.60
CA LYS A 34 3.94 1.66 5.19
C LYS A 34 4.26 2.73 4.15
N LEU A 35 5.07 3.70 4.50
CA LEU A 35 5.64 4.65 3.55
C LEU A 35 7.04 4.18 3.11
N PRO A 36 7.51 4.56 1.92
CA PRO A 36 8.89 4.38 1.53
C PRO A 36 9.83 5.12 2.50
N ASP A 37 11.00 4.54 2.79
CA ASP A 37 11.95 5.09 3.77
C ASP A 37 12.45 6.52 3.41
N CYS A 38 12.41 6.85 2.13
CA CYS A 38 12.77 8.18 1.63
C CYS A 38 11.69 9.25 1.85
N VAL A 39 10.53 8.89 2.41
CA VAL A 39 9.43 9.82 2.69
C VAL A 39 9.50 10.24 4.16
N THR A 40 9.97 11.43 4.42
CA THR A 40 10.20 11.95 5.77
C THR A 40 8.97 12.63 6.40
N ALA A 41 8.05 13.11 5.58
CA ALA A 41 6.83 13.79 6.03
C ALA A 41 5.67 13.61 5.06
N GLN A 42 4.47 13.59 5.58
CA GLN A 42 3.23 13.70 4.83
C GLN A 42 2.70 15.14 4.85
N SER A 43 1.86 15.45 3.88
CA SER A 43 1.18 16.75 3.77
C SER A 43 -0.19 16.56 3.13
N ASP A 44 -0.93 17.66 2.95
CA ASP A 44 -2.24 17.60 2.28
C ASP A 44 -2.17 17.15 0.82
N ARG A 45 -0.98 17.19 0.21
CA ARG A 45 -0.75 16.79 -1.19
C ARG A 45 0.28 15.67 -1.35
N CYS A 46 0.79 15.11 -0.24
CA CYS A 46 1.72 13.99 -0.23
C CYS A 46 1.33 13.06 0.91
N PHE A 47 0.51 12.03 0.63
CA PHE A 47 -0.19 11.26 1.65
C PHE A 47 -0.40 9.79 1.25
N HIS A 48 -0.77 8.96 2.23
CA HIS A 48 -1.07 7.54 2.00
C HIS A 48 -2.47 7.34 1.39
N ALA A 49 -2.62 6.34 0.55
CA ALA A 49 -3.86 5.99 -0.16
C ALA A 49 -5.09 5.84 0.75
N SER A 50 -4.91 5.36 1.99
CA SER A 50 -6.01 5.24 2.97
C SER A 50 -6.67 6.56 3.35
N GLU A 51 -6.02 7.69 3.05
CA GLU A 51 -6.52 9.01 3.37
C GLU A 51 -7.29 9.66 2.20
N MET A 52 -7.30 9.03 1.03
CA MET A 52 -7.85 9.59 -0.19
C MET A 52 -9.31 10.03 -0.04
N MET A 53 -10.16 9.16 0.50
CA MET A 53 -11.58 9.46 0.70
C MET A 53 -11.82 10.54 1.77
N LEU A 54 -10.97 10.57 2.80
CA LEU A 54 -11.06 11.59 3.86
C LEU A 54 -10.62 12.96 3.37
N ARG A 55 -9.53 13.01 2.59
CA ARG A 55 -8.97 14.25 2.05
C ARG A 55 -9.78 14.80 0.88
N ASN A 56 -10.36 13.92 0.09
CA ASN A 56 -11.16 14.25 -1.10
C ASN A 56 -10.54 15.38 -1.94
N PRO A 57 -9.28 15.26 -2.43
CA PRO A 57 -8.56 16.34 -3.08
C PRO A 57 -9.15 16.67 -4.45
N ASP A 58 -9.16 17.95 -4.86
CA ASP A 58 -9.40 18.31 -6.26
C ASP A 58 -8.10 18.10 -7.07
N LEU A 59 -8.15 17.16 -8.00
CA LEU A 59 -7.04 16.79 -8.89
C LEU A 59 -7.11 17.48 -10.27
N THR A 60 -8.09 18.34 -10.50
CA THR A 60 -8.28 19.03 -11.78
C THR A 60 -7.02 19.81 -12.17
N GLY A 61 -6.48 19.52 -13.36
CA GLY A 61 -5.29 20.17 -13.90
C GLY A 61 -3.99 19.92 -13.12
N LYS A 62 -3.96 18.93 -12.22
CA LYS A 62 -2.78 18.58 -11.43
C LYS A 62 -1.97 17.44 -12.08
N ARG A 63 -0.68 17.45 -11.86
CA ARG A 63 0.18 16.30 -12.10
C ARG A 63 0.12 15.39 -10.87
N VAL A 64 -0.41 14.20 -11.05
CA VAL A 64 -0.65 13.24 -9.96
C VAL A 64 0.29 12.05 -10.11
N ALA A 65 0.98 11.69 -9.03
CA ALA A 65 1.79 10.48 -8.98
C ALA A 65 1.22 9.49 -7.96
N ILE A 66 0.94 8.27 -8.40
CA ILE A 66 0.60 7.12 -7.56
C ILE A 66 1.84 6.26 -7.42
N VAL A 67 2.26 5.98 -6.19
CA VAL A 67 3.42 5.13 -5.89
C VAL A 67 2.94 3.83 -5.23
N GLY A 68 3.05 2.73 -5.96
CA GLY A 68 2.65 1.39 -5.48
C GLY A 68 1.89 0.59 -6.52
N GLY A 69 2.36 -0.62 -6.82
CA GLY A 69 1.83 -1.51 -7.85
C GLY A 69 0.96 -2.65 -7.30
N GLY A 70 0.16 -2.41 -6.27
CA GLY A 70 -0.83 -3.33 -5.72
C GLY A 70 -2.26 -2.90 -5.99
N GLN A 71 -3.24 -3.63 -5.44
CA GLN A 71 -4.68 -3.39 -5.64
C GLN A 71 -5.08 -1.93 -5.36
N SER A 72 -4.67 -1.36 -4.23
CA SER A 72 -5.01 0.04 -3.90
C SER A 72 -4.47 1.04 -4.92
N GLY A 73 -3.30 0.76 -5.51
CA GLY A 73 -2.75 1.58 -6.60
C GLY A 73 -3.59 1.48 -7.87
N ALA A 74 -4.06 0.28 -8.21
CA ALA A 74 -4.93 0.04 -9.36
C ALA A 74 -6.29 0.72 -9.21
N ASP A 75 -6.91 0.61 -8.04
CA ASP A 75 -8.21 1.24 -7.75
C ASP A 75 -8.12 2.76 -7.81
N LEU A 76 -7.07 3.34 -7.21
CA LEU A 76 -6.82 4.78 -7.30
C LEU A 76 -6.58 5.23 -8.73
N PHE A 77 -5.72 4.49 -9.46
CA PHE A 77 -5.44 4.79 -10.86
C PHE A 77 -6.73 4.81 -11.69
N LEU A 78 -7.54 3.77 -11.59
CA LEU A 78 -8.78 3.65 -12.37
C LEU A 78 -9.78 4.74 -12.03
N ASN A 79 -9.97 5.06 -10.75
CA ASN A 79 -10.94 6.07 -10.33
C ASN A 79 -10.47 7.49 -10.67
N ILE A 80 -9.18 7.81 -10.51
CA ILE A 80 -8.61 9.09 -10.96
C ILE A 80 -8.68 9.20 -12.49
N PHE A 81 -8.40 8.11 -13.20
CA PHE A 81 -8.51 8.05 -14.67
C PHE A 81 -9.93 8.33 -15.14
N LYS A 82 -10.94 7.89 -14.40
CA LYS A 82 -12.37 8.18 -14.65
C LYS A 82 -12.80 9.60 -14.25
N GLY A 83 -11.95 10.34 -13.54
CA GLY A 83 -12.23 11.72 -13.12
C GLY A 83 -13.00 11.86 -11.82
N GLU A 84 -13.03 10.84 -10.94
CA GLU A 84 -13.77 10.89 -9.67
C GLU A 84 -13.36 12.08 -8.77
N TRP A 85 -12.11 12.54 -8.89
CA TRP A 85 -11.58 13.71 -8.18
C TRP A 85 -11.17 14.85 -9.14
N GLY A 86 -11.84 14.97 -10.30
CA GLY A 86 -11.49 15.89 -11.36
C GLY A 86 -10.47 15.31 -12.35
N GLN A 87 -10.33 15.95 -13.52
CA GLN A 87 -9.45 15.49 -14.58
C GLN A 87 -8.02 16.01 -14.35
N PRO A 88 -7.02 15.18 -14.05
CA PRO A 88 -5.63 15.61 -13.92
C PRO A 88 -5.04 16.00 -15.29
N GLU A 89 -4.02 16.86 -15.26
CA GLU A 89 -3.19 17.15 -16.43
C GLU A 89 -2.30 15.95 -16.77
N GLN A 90 -1.77 15.27 -15.78
CA GLN A 90 -0.93 14.09 -15.91
C GLN A 90 -1.15 13.10 -14.77
N LEU A 91 -1.18 11.82 -15.08
CA LEU A 91 -1.28 10.73 -14.10
C LEU A 91 -0.13 9.75 -14.30
N ASP A 92 0.76 9.67 -13.31
CA ASP A 92 1.88 8.74 -13.28
C ASP A 92 1.60 7.62 -12.30
N TRP A 93 1.78 6.37 -12.73
CA TRP A 93 1.68 5.22 -11.84
C TRP A 93 3.04 4.51 -11.75
N ILE A 94 3.70 4.68 -10.61
CA ILE A 94 5.06 4.21 -10.35
C ILE A 94 5.00 2.92 -9.53
N SER A 95 5.68 1.87 -10.00
CA SER A 95 5.79 0.59 -9.30
C SER A 95 7.21 0.05 -9.34
N ARG A 96 7.71 -0.45 -8.19
CA ARG A 96 8.99 -1.15 -8.13
C ARG A 96 8.95 -2.55 -8.77
N ARG A 97 7.74 -3.12 -8.96
CA ARG A 97 7.58 -4.39 -9.67
C ARG A 97 7.88 -4.21 -11.16
N ASN A 98 8.34 -5.27 -11.79
CA ASN A 98 8.66 -5.24 -13.22
C ASN A 98 7.41 -5.08 -14.10
N ASN A 99 6.24 -5.38 -13.56
CA ASN A 99 4.95 -5.18 -14.21
C ASN A 99 3.85 -5.01 -13.14
N TYR A 100 2.64 -4.68 -13.57
CA TYR A 100 1.42 -4.71 -12.76
C TYR A 100 0.87 -6.14 -12.79
N ASN A 101 1.26 -6.93 -11.79
CA ASN A 101 1.01 -8.37 -11.78
C ASN A 101 -0.39 -8.69 -11.27
N ALA A 102 -1.05 -9.63 -11.94
CA ALA A 102 -2.32 -10.16 -11.47
C ALA A 102 -2.17 -10.88 -10.12
N LEU A 103 -3.22 -10.83 -9.33
CA LEU A 103 -3.41 -11.72 -8.20
C LEU A 103 -3.52 -13.16 -8.72
N ASP A 104 -2.91 -14.11 -8.02
CA ASP A 104 -3.14 -15.52 -8.31
C ASP A 104 -4.51 -15.91 -7.76
N GLU A 105 -5.50 -15.94 -8.65
CA GLU A 105 -6.89 -16.29 -8.38
C GLU A 105 -7.21 -17.73 -8.83
N ALA A 106 -6.18 -18.55 -9.10
CA ALA A 106 -6.36 -19.95 -9.45
C ALA A 106 -7.04 -20.72 -8.32
N ALA A 107 -7.85 -21.71 -8.68
CA ALA A 107 -8.66 -22.44 -7.71
C ALA A 107 -7.85 -23.03 -6.55
N PHE A 108 -6.64 -23.56 -6.84
CA PHE A 108 -5.76 -24.13 -5.82
C PHE A 108 -4.99 -23.08 -5.00
N ALA A 109 -4.95 -21.81 -5.37
CA ALA A 109 -4.38 -20.77 -4.54
C ALA A 109 -5.14 -20.61 -3.20
N ASN A 110 -6.44 -20.95 -3.17
CA ASN A 110 -7.24 -20.93 -1.96
C ASN A 110 -6.80 -21.96 -0.91
N GLU A 111 -6.09 -23.02 -1.31
CA GLU A 111 -5.53 -24.01 -0.38
C GLU A 111 -4.54 -23.41 0.60
N TYR A 112 -3.84 -22.32 0.21
CA TYR A 112 -2.93 -21.59 1.10
C TYR A 112 -3.64 -20.88 2.28
N PHE A 113 -4.97 -20.81 2.27
CA PHE A 113 -5.76 -20.13 3.29
C PHE A 113 -6.59 -21.12 4.13
N THR A 114 -6.37 -22.43 3.97
CA THR A 114 -7.05 -23.46 4.75
C THR A 114 -6.41 -23.66 6.13
N PRO A 115 -7.16 -24.14 7.14
CA PRO A 115 -6.61 -24.47 8.45
C PRO A 115 -5.47 -25.50 8.37
N ASP A 116 -5.59 -26.50 7.51
CA ASP A 116 -4.59 -27.56 7.33
C ASP A 116 -3.27 -26.99 6.82
N TYR A 117 -3.34 -26.03 5.88
CA TYR A 117 -2.16 -25.32 5.40
C TYR A 117 -1.53 -24.47 6.51
N VAL A 118 -2.33 -23.76 7.29
CA VAL A 118 -1.83 -22.95 8.41
C VAL A 118 -1.07 -23.78 9.42
N GLU A 119 -1.61 -24.95 9.78
CA GLU A 119 -0.92 -25.89 10.72
C GLU A 119 0.39 -26.38 10.13
N SER A 120 0.39 -26.81 8.87
CA SER A 120 1.58 -27.26 8.16
C SER A 120 2.63 -26.14 8.06
N PHE A 121 2.22 -24.93 7.69
CA PHE A 121 3.09 -23.76 7.61
C PHE A 121 3.69 -23.39 8.98
N TYR A 122 2.88 -23.48 10.05
CA TYR A 122 3.34 -23.17 11.41
C TYR A 122 4.45 -24.09 11.85
N SER A 123 4.44 -25.36 11.46
CA SER A 123 5.45 -26.36 11.81
C SER A 123 6.80 -26.18 11.10
N LEU A 124 6.85 -25.37 10.03
CA LEU A 124 8.07 -25.12 9.25
C LEU A 124 9.10 -24.30 10.06
N ASP A 125 10.37 -24.50 9.72
CA ASP A 125 11.43 -23.62 10.21
C ASP A 125 11.37 -22.21 9.57
N SER A 126 12.12 -21.27 10.15
CA SER A 126 12.10 -19.87 9.68
C SER A 126 12.62 -19.67 8.25
N ALA A 127 13.49 -20.53 7.74
CA ALA A 127 14.00 -20.43 6.37
C ALA A 127 12.95 -20.89 5.37
N ALA A 128 12.30 -22.03 5.63
CA ALA A 128 11.21 -22.56 4.83
C ALA A 128 10.01 -21.60 4.82
N LYS A 129 9.63 -21.03 5.97
CA LYS A 129 8.58 -19.99 6.05
C LYS A 129 8.87 -18.80 5.14
N ARG A 130 10.10 -18.26 5.18
CA ARG A 130 10.48 -17.13 4.31
C ARG A 130 10.42 -17.49 2.82
N HIS A 131 10.87 -18.69 2.47
CA HIS A 131 10.81 -19.18 1.09
C HIS A 131 9.37 -19.29 0.60
N MET A 132 8.52 -20.00 1.34
CA MET A 132 7.09 -20.14 1.00
C MET A 132 6.37 -18.80 0.87
N LEU A 133 6.61 -17.86 1.79
CA LEU A 133 6.00 -16.52 1.71
C LEU A 133 6.46 -15.74 0.47
N ALA A 134 7.70 -15.94 0.02
CA ALA A 134 8.20 -15.31 -1.20
C ALA A 134 7.53 -15.89 -2.46
N GLU A 135 7.38 -17.21 -2.54
CA GLU A 135 6.74 -17.90 -3.66
C GLU A 135 5.24 -17.58 -3.75
N GLN A 136 4.55 -17.56 -2.62
CA GLN A 136 3.10 -17.32 -2.53
C GLN A 136 2.72 -15.84 -2.59
N LYS A 137 3.67 -14.96 -2.82
CA LYS A 137 3.43 -13.50 -2.74
C LYS A 137 2.27 -13.02 -3.61
N MET A 138 2.07 -13.60 -4.77
CA MET A 138 1.00 -13.21 -5.69
C MET A 138 -0.39 -13.68 -5.25
N THR A 139 -0.50 -14.57 -4.28
CA THR A 139 -1.81 -14.98 -3.73
C THR A 139 -2.45 -13.90 -2.84
N SER A 140 -1.69 -12.89 -2.42
CA SER A 140 -2.18 -11.80 -1.56
C SER A 140 -1.80 -10.39 -2.03
N ASP A 141 -0.73 -10.24 -2.80
CA ASP A 141 -0.14 -8.94 -3.13
C ASP A 141 -0.39 -8.49 -4.58
N GLY A 142 -1.09 -9.29 -5.39
CA GLY A 142 -1.42 -8.98 -6.77
C GLY A 142 -2.52 -7.94 -6.93
N ILE A 143 -2.90 -7.68 -8.17
CA ILE A 143 -4.05 -6.87 -8.57
C ILE A 143 -5.08 -7.83 -9.16
N THR A 144 -6.37 -7.70 -8.82
CA THR A 144 -7.39 -8.57 -9.39
C THR A 144 -7.39 -8.49 -10.93
N SER A 145 -7.59 -9.60 -11.58
CA SER A 145 -7.64 -9.67 -13.05
C SER A 145 -8.70 -8.73 -13.63
N GLU A 146 -9.82 -8.57 -12.91
CA GLU A 146 -10.90 -7.64 -13.27
C GLU A 146 -10.41 -6.18 -13.26
N SER A 147 -9.70 -5.74 -12.22
CA SER A 147 -9.16 -4.37 -12.13
C SER A 147 -8.16 -4.09 -13.25
N LEU A 148 -7.26 -5.03 -13.53
CA LEU A 148 -6.29 -4.89 -14.63
C LEU A 148 -7.00 -4.78 -15.98
N LEU A 149 -8.01 -5.60 -16.24
CA LEU A 149 -8.78 -5.57 -17.47
C LEU A 149 -9.59 -4.27 -17.60
N ALA A 150 -10.16 -3.78 -16.50
CA ALA A 150 -10.90 -2.52 -16.48
C ALA A 150 -9.99 -1.33 -16.81
N ILE A 151 -8.77 -1.28 -16.24
CA ILE A 151 -7.76 -0.27 -16.56
C ILE A 151 -7.38 -0.34 -18.03
N TYR A 152 -7.04 -1.53 -18.54
CA TYR A 152 -6.64 -1.73 -19.93
C TYR A 152 -7.74 -1.25 -20.88
N ARG A 153 -8.98 -1.66 -20.67
CA ARG A 153 -10.14 -1.26 -21.50
C ARG A 153 -10.39 0.24 -21.47
N ALA A 154 -10.28 0.86 -20.29
CA ALA A 154 -10.49 2.29 -20.14
C ALA A 154 -9.42 3.09 -20.90
N MET A 155 -8.15 2.70 -20.76
CA MET A 155 -7.03 3.31 -21.49
C MET A 155 -7.16 3.11 -23.00
N TYR A 156 -7.43 1.86 -23.44
CA TYR A 156 -7.64 1.54 -24.86
C TYR A 156 -8.75 2.38 -25.48
N HIS A 157 -9.88 2.51 -24.77
CA HIS A 157 -10.99 3.31 -25.27
C HIS A 157 -10.62 4.79 -25.44
N ARG A 158 -9.98 5.43 -24.45
CA ARG A 158 -9.62 6.85 -24.54
C ARG A 158 -8.51 7.11 -25.56
N PHE A 159 -7.44 6.33 -25.53
CA PHE A 159 -6.25 6.64 -26.31
C PHE A 159 -6.25 6.02 -27.71
N ASP A 160 -6.78 4.81 -27.86
CA ASP A 160 -6.78 4.12 -29.16
C ASP A 160 -8.07 4.31 -29.95
N VAL A 161 -9.24 4.31 -29.30
CA VAL A 161 -10.52 4.50 -29.98
C VAL A 161 -10.84 5.99 -30.16
N LEU A 162 -10.84 6.78 -29.08
CA LEU A 162 -11.17 8.20 -29.12
C LEU A 162 -9.99 9.09 -29.56
N ARG A 163 -8.78 8.53 -29.66
CA ARG A 163 -7.57 9.25 -30.06
C ARG A 163 -7.24 10.47 -29.21
N GLU A 164 -7.58 10.44 -27.90
CA GLU A 164 -7.18 11.48 -26.98
C GLU A 164 -5.64 11.54 -26.86
N LYS A 165 -5.13 12.75 -26.58
CA LYS A 165 -3.70 12.92 -26.28
C LYS A 165 -3.33 12.15 -25.02
N LEU A 166 -2.24 11.40 -25.04
CA LEU A 166 -1.77 10.65 -23.89
C LEU A 166 -1.34 11.58 -22.75
N TRP A 167 -1.97 11.41 -21.58
CA TRP A 167 -1.68 12.15 -20.35
C TRP A 167 -1.37 11.22 -19.17
N VAL A 168 -1.21 9.93 -19.44
CA VAL A 168 -0.92 8.87 -18.46
C VAL A 168 0.43 8.26 -18.73
N ARG A 169 1.18 7.93 -17.68
CA ARG A 169 2.41 7.12 -17.77
C ARG A 169 2.32 5.94 -16.81
N LEU A 170 2.50 4.73 -17.33
CA LEU A 170 2.71 3.52 -16.55
C LEU A 170 4.22 3.33 -16.37
N LEU A 171 4.68 3.36 -15.12
CA LEU A 171 6.10 3.41 -14.76
C LEU A 171 6.47 2.21 -13.86
N PRO A 172 6.43 0.96 -14.38
CA PRO A 172 6.92 -0.21 -13.64
C PRO A 172 8.45 -0.21 -13.54
N SER A 173 9.01 -1.15 -12.76
CA SER A 173 10.44 -1.34 -12.56
C SER A 173 11.18 -0.13 -11.95
N ARG A 174 10.50 0.70 -11.18
CA ARG A 174 11.08 1.92 -10.59
C ARG A 174 10.91 1.95 -9.07
N SER A 175 12.04 1.98 -8.35
CA SER A 175 12.06 2.25 -6.92
C SER A 175 12.17 3.74 -6.66
N LEU A 176 11.26 4.26 -5.83
CA LEU A 176 11.34 5.62 -5.33
C LEU A 176 12.56 5.75 -4.40
N THR A 177 13.45 6.69 -4.68
CA THR A 177 14.68 6.95 -3.91
C THR A 177 14.63 8.25 -3.11
N ALA A 178 13.86 9.24 -3.58
CA ALA A 178 13.63 10.49 -2.86
C ALA A 178 12.31 11.14 -3.24
N VAL A 179 11.75 11.90 -2.30
CA VAL A 179 10.66 12.87 -2.55
C VAL A 179 11.09 14.21 -1.99
N LYS A 180 11.25 15.20 -2.85
CA LYS A 180 11.72 16.54 -2.50
C LYS A 180 10.64 17.55 -2.79
N HIS A 181 10.39 18.47 -1.86
CA HIS A 181 9.54 19.62 -2.13
C HIS A 181 10.33 20.66 -2.93
N THR A 182 9.74 21.18 -4.00
CA THR A 182 10.38 22.13 -4.91
C THR A 182 9.94 23.57 -4.62
N LEU A 183 10.71 24.55 -5.09
CA LEU A 183 10.41 25.97 -4.88
C LEU A 183 9.10 26.43 -5.52
N ASP A 184 8.67 25.77 -6.59
CA ASP A 184 7.40 26.00 -7.28
C ASP A 184 6.21 25.26 -6.62
N ASN A 185 6.40 24.87 -5.35
CA ASN A 185 5.37 24.21 -4.53
C ASN A 185 4.85 22.87 -5.11
N ALA A 186 5.69 22.15 -5.85
CA ALA A 186 5.46 20.80 -6.35
C ALA A 186 6.37 19.79 -5.62
N TYR A 187 6.29 18.53 -5.99
CA TYR A 187 7.17 17.46 -5.55
C TYR A 187 8.02 16.97 -6.72
N GLN A 188 9.30 16.74 -6.45
CA GLN A 188 10.18 16.00 -7.33
C GLN A 188 10.36 14.60 -6.74
N LEU A 189 9.92 13.60 -7.49
CA LEU A 189 10.11 12.18 -7.18
C LEU A 189 11.34 11.69 -7.93
N GLU A 190 12.35 11.25 -7.20
CA GLU A 190 13.53 10.62 -7.78
C GLU A 190 13.34 9.10 -7.73
N THR A 191 13.65 8.43 -8.81
CA THR A 191 13.50 6.97 -8.93
C THR A 191 14.74 6.36 -9.55
N ARG A 192 14.96 5.07 -9.22
CA ARG A 192 15.95 4.24 -9.86
C ARG A 192 15.26 3.15 -10.66
N HIS A 193 15.55 3.08 -11.94
CA HIS A 193 15.05 2.05 -12.83
C HIS A 193 15.80 0.73 -12.61
N HIS A 194 15.10 -0.40 -12.54
CA HIS A 194 15.72 -1.67 -12.13
C HIS A 194 16.46 -2.38 -13.26
N LEU A 195 16.10 -2.11 -14.52
CA LEU A 195 16.65 -2.84 -15.65
C LEU A 195 17.97 -2.24 -16.14
N ASP A 196 18.05 -0.91 -16.25
CA ASP A 196 19.24 -0.20 -16.72
C ASP A 196 19.98 0.57 -15.64
N HIS A 197 19.43 0.55 -14.40
CA HIS A 197 19.94 1.27 -13.23
C HIS A 197 19.99 2.80 -13.39
N GLY A 198 19.29 3.33 -14.39
CA GLY A 198 19.17 4.76 -14.63
C GLY A 198 18.44 5.49 -13.50
N GLU A 199 18.84 6.73 -13.25
CA GLU A 199 18.13 7.63 -12.35
C GLU A 199 17.19 8.51 -13.16
N GLU A 200 15.95 8.62 -12.71
CA GLU A 200 14.91 9.40 -13.35
C GLU A 200 14.26 10.32 -12.31
N ALA A 201 13.77 11.48 -12.76
CA ALA A 201 13.04 12.41 -11.92
C ALA A 201 11.68 12.78 -12.56
N PHE A 202 10.64 12.80 -11.74
CA PHE A 202 9.28 13.13 -12.12
C PHE A 202 8.76 14.29 -11.25
N LYS A 203 8.06 15.24 -11.85
CA LYS A 203 7.37 16.30 -11.10
C LYS A 203 5.91 15.92 -10.88
N ALA A 204 5.41 16.13 -9.65
CA ALA A 204 4.02 15.94 -9.29
C ALA A 204 3.53 17.07 -8.38
N ASP A 205 2.26 17.45 -8.51
CA ASP A 205 1.59 18.38 -7.61
C ASP A 205 0.95 17.65 -6.44
N VAL A 206 0.55 16.38 -6.67
CA VAL A 206 -0.01 15.48 -5.67
C VAL A 206 0.67 14.12 -5.75
N VAL A 207 1.08 13.58 -4.60
CA VAL A 207 1.71 12.26 -4.49
C VAL A 207 0.89 11.38 -3.55
N ILE A 208 0.48 10.21 -4.05
CA ILE A 208 -0.37 9.27 -3.30
C ILE A 208 0.38 7.95 -3.15
N PHE A 209 0.68 7.57 -1.90
CA PHE A 209 1.39 6.33 -1.60
C PHE A 209 0.41 5.17 -1.41
N ALA A 210 0.32 4.29 -2.39
CA ALA A 210 -0.39 3.01 -2.36
C ALA A 210 0.58 1.87 -1.99
N THR A 211 1.42 2.09 -0.99
CA THR A 211 2.55 1.23 -0.61
C THR A 211 2.20 0.20 0.47
N GLY A 212 0.91 0.12 0.80
CA GLY A 212 0.33 -0.89 1.69
C GLY A 212 0.61 -0.63 3.16
N TYR A 213 0.59 -1.72 3.93
CA TYR A 213 0.65 -1.69 5.38
C TYR A 213 1.72 -2.64 5.89
N GLN A 214 2.15 -2.44 7.12
CA GLN A 214 3.05 -3.32 7.84
C GLN A 214 2.50 -3.67 9.23
N SER A 215 2.81 -4.87 9.69
CA SER A 215 2.55 -5.25 11.06
C SER A 215 3.48 -4.45 11.99
N ALA A 216 2.95 -3.94 13.07
CA ALA A 216 3.72 -3.27 14.10
C ALA A 216 3.07 -3.57 15.46
N THR A 217 3.89 -3.78 16.47
CA THR A 217 3.41 -3.84 17.86
C THR A 217 3.12 -2.40 18.31
N PRO A 218 1.88 -2.09 18.70
CA PRO A 218 1.56 -0.76 19.19
C PRO A 218 2.28 -0.43 20.48
N GLU A 219 2.68 0.81 20.69
CA GLU A 219 3.38 1.28 21.90
C GLU A 219 2.62 0.94 23.21
N PHE A 220 1.28 0.98 23.16
CA PHE A 220 0.48 0.64 24.35
C PHE A 220 0.57 -0.83 24.77
N LEU A 221 1.12 -1.72 23.91
CA LEU A 221 1.41 -3.13 24.20
C LEU A 221 2.86 -3.38 24.63
N GLU A 222 3.71 -2.37 24.64
CA GLU A 222 5.11 -2.50 25.02
C GLU A 222 5.33 -3.24 26.35
N PRO A 223 4.51 -3.02 27.42
CA PRO A 223 4.62 -3.78 28.66
C PRO A 223 4.40 -5.29 28.52
N LEU A 224 3.74 -5.71 27.41
CA LEU A 224 3.47 -7.11 27.10
C LEU A 224 4.41 -7.69 26.04
N ALA A 225 5.37 -6.92 25.53
CA ALA A 225 6.27 -7.35 24.44
C ALA A 225 6.96 -8.70 24.70
N HIS A 226 7.33 -8.97 25.95
CA HIS A 226 7.93 -10.23 26.38
C HIS A 226 6.98 -11.44 26.39
N ARG A 227 5.67 -11.21 26.23
CA ARG A 227 4.59 -12.22 26.18
C ARG A 227 3.96 -12.35 24.78
N LEU A 228 4.34 -11.47 23.85
CA LEU A 228 3.91 -11.54 22.46
C LEU A 228 4.89 -12.45 21.71
N LEU A 229 4.39 -13.50 21.08
CA LEU A 229 5.16 -14.47 20.30
C LEU A 229 5.34 -13.97 18.87
#